data_15fac6759a1e884d21e298f752e3b56b
#
_entry.id   15fac6759a1e884d21e298f752e3b56b
#
_cell.length_a   1.000
_cell.length_b   1.000
_cell.length_c   1.000
_cell.angle_alpha   90.00
_cell.angle_beta   90.00
_cell.angle_gamma   90.00
#
_symmetry.space_group_name_H-M   'P 1'
#
loop_
_entity.id
_entity.type
_entity.pdbx_description
1 polymer ?
#
loop_
_entity_poly.entity_id
_entity_poly.type
_entity_poly.pdbx_seq_one_letter_code
_entity_poly.pdbx_strand_id
1 'polypeptide(L)'
;MPLTSPLYRIALTPGEPAGIGLDLCIKIAMQKQTCELVILTDPALLAERAQHLNASITIQTFQPSLAPTLSKVGTIKVLPIKRSAPVTPGYLDKRNAQHVLDTIKQAAEGCLSGLFDAMVTGPVHKGIINDAGIAFSGHTEYIANITGQQPVMMLTTPGLRVALVTTHLPLKDIPDAITQQQLTHVISTVHHDLQQRFGINNPTLLVAGLNPH
;
A
#
# COMPACT_ATOMS: atom_id res chain seq x y z
N MET A 1 34.29 -5.82 10.82
CA MET A 1 33.03 -5.38 11.47
C MET A 1 31.91 -6.04 10.73
N PRO A 2 30.98 -6.72 11.37
CA PRO A 2 29.78 -7.22 10.67
C PRO A 2 29.01 -5.99 10.17
N LEU A 3 28.72 -5.95 8.86
CA LEU A 3 27.81 -4.99 8.27
C LEU A 3 26.44 -5.25 8.90
N THR A 4 26.05 -4.43 9.88
CA THR A 4 24.68 -4.47 10.39
C THR A 4 23.79 -4.08 9.23
N SER A 5 22.93 -5.00 8.80
CA SER A 5 21.93 -4.70 7.77
C SER A 5 21.17 -3.43 8.18
N PRO A 6 20.89 -2.52 7.23
CA PRO A 6 20.17 -1.30 7.55
C PRO A 6 18.82 -1.64 8.19
N LEU A 7 18.46 -0.92 9.24
CA LEU A 7 17.16 -1.08 9.87
C LEU A 7 16.11 -0.33 9.06
N TYR A 8 15.21 -1.06 8.41
CA TYR A 8 14.15 -0.50 7.60
C TYR A 8 13.02 0.09 8.45
N ARG A 9 12.44 1.17 7.97
CA ARG A 9 11.25 1.83 8.52
C ARG A 9 10.08 1.62 7.57
N ILE A 10 9.05 0.92 8.03
CA ILE A 10 7.90 0.52 7.22
C ILE A 10 6.67 1.29 7.66
N ALA A 11 6.03 2.00 6.71
CA ALA A 11 4.72 2.60 6.91
C ALA A 11 3.62 1.54 6.78
N LEU A 12 2.67 1.50 7.71
CA LEU A 12 1.54 0.58 7.67
C LEU A 12 0.23 1.37 7.76
N THR A 13 -0.60 1.27 6.72
CA THR A 13 -1.93 1.87 6.70
C THR A 13 -2.98 0.81 7.04
N PRO A 14 -3.82 1.00 8.07
CA PRO A 14 -4.83 0.00 8.46
C PRO A 14 -5.94 -0.19 7.42
N GLY A 15 -6.17 0.81 6.55
CA GLY A 15 -7.27 0.80 5.59
C GLY A 15 -8.60 1.22 6.22
N GLU A 16 -9.68 0.47 5.94
CA GLU A 16 -11.02 0.78 6.47
C GLU A 16 -11.05 0.74 8.00
N PRO A 17 -11.37 1.86 8.68
CA PRO A 17 -11.32 1.92 10.14
C PRO A 17 -12.33 1.01 10.84
N ALA A 18 -13.49 0.75 10.20
CA ALA A 18 -14.49 -0.20 10.71
C ALA A 18 -14.15 -1.66 10.42
N GLY A 19 -13.09 -1.91 9.62
CA GLY A 19 -12.64 -3.23 9.20
C GLY A 19 -11.64 -3.88 10.15
N ILE A 20 -10.92 -4.87 9.62
CA ILE A 20 -9.97 -5.71 10.36
C ILE A 20 -8.55 -5.13 10.44
N GLY A 21 -8.26 -4.05 9.71
CA GLY A 21 -6.89 -3.55 9.57
C GLY A 21 -6.27 -3.11 10.89
N LEU A 22 -7.03 -2.46 11.77
CA LEU A 22 -6.56 -2.10 13.11
C LEU A 22 -6.28 -3.32 13.99
N ASP A 23 -7.10 -4.38 13.85
CA ASP A 23 -6.88 -5.64 14.56
C ASP A 23 -5.56 -6.29 14.15
N LEU A 24 -5.26 -6.26 12.85
CA LEU A 24 -3.98 -6.74 12.30
C LEU A 24 -2.80 -5.91 12.80
N CYS A 25 -2.95 -4.57 12.86
CA CYS A 25 -1.93 -3.68 13.40
C CYS A 25 -1.61 -3.99 14.87
N ILE A 26 -2.63 -4.25 15.68
CA ILE A 26 -2.47 -4.63 17.09
C ILE A 26 -1.82 -6.00 17.21
N LYS A 27 -2.29 -6.98 16.43
CA LYS A 27 -1.71 -8.34 16.44
C LYS A 27 -0.24 -8.38 16.01
N ILE A 28 0.13 -7.63 14.96
CA ILE A 28 1.54 -7.59 14.51
C ILE A 28 2.43 -6.89 15.54
N ALA A 29 1.93 -5.88 16.26
CA ALA A 29 2.67 -5.21 17.33
C ALA A 29 3.00 -6.14 18.51
N MET A 30 2.21 -7.19 18.72
CA MET A 30 2.47 -8.20 19.76
C MET A 30 3.52 -9.24 19.33
N GLN A 31 4.03 -9.15 18.09
CA GLN A 31 5.06 -10.04 17.57
C GLN A 31 6.42 -9.36 17.51
N LYS A 32 7.50 -10.15 17.58
CA LYS A 32 8.86 -9.64 17.38
C LYS A 32 9.03 -9.18 15.93
N GLN A 33 9.49 -7.95 15.77
CA GLN A 33 9.75 -7.35 14.46
C GLN A 33 11.25 -7.29 14.16
N THR A 34 11.58 -7.22 12.86
CA THR A 34 12.95 -7.01 12.36
C THR A 34 13.13 -5.61 11.75
N CYS A 35 12.10 -4.77 11.84
CA CYS A 35 12.07 -3.41 11.29
C CYS A 35 11.39 -2.45 12.27
N GLU A 36 11.43 -1.16 11.96
CA GLU A 36 10.57 -0.16 12.60
C GLU A 36 9.23 -0.12 11.87
N LEU A 37 8.13 -0.44 12.58
CA LEU A 37 6.78 -0.29 12.06
C LEU A 37 6.18 1.04 12.54
N VAL A 38 5.67 1.83 11.60
CA VAL A 38 4.95 3.07 11.88
C VAL A 38 3.54 2.96 11.33
N ILE A 39 2.55 2.99 12.20
CA ILE A 39 1.14 2.88 11.80
C ILE A 39 0.58 4.28 11.57
N LEU A 40 -0.04 4.49 10.41
CA LEU A 40 -0.66 5.75 10.03
C LEU A 40 -2.15 5.68 10.34
N THR A 41 -2.57 6.26 11.46
CA THR A 41 -3.97 6.22 11.91
C THR A 41 -4.24 7.23 13.02
N ASP A 42 -5.51 7.33 13.45
CA ASP A 42 -5.89 8.08 14.64
C ASP A 42 -5.48 7.29 15.91
N PRO A 43 -4.63 7.85 16.79
CA PRO A 43 -4.20 7.16 18.01
C PRO A 43 -5.37 6.79 18.95
N ALA A 44 -6.40 7.63 19.02
CA ALA A 44 -7.57 7.34 19.85
C ALA A 44 -8.37 6.15 19.30
N LEU A 45 -8.54 6.09 17.97
CA LEU A 45 -9.16 4.95 17.30
C LEU A 45 -8.41 3.64 17.55
N LEU A 46 -7.07 3.68 17.49
CA LEU A 46 -6.24 2.51 17.79
C LEU A 46 -6.37 2.06 19.25
N ALA A 47 -6.42 3.01 20.19
CA ALA A 47 -6.62 2.72 21.62
C ALA A 47 -8.00 2.10 21.88
N GLU A 48 -9.06 2.66 21.30
CA GLU A 48 -10.42 2.13 21.38
C GLU A 48 -10.48 0.68 20.86
N ARG A 49 -9.82 0.40 19.73
CA ARG A 49 -9.77 -0.95 19.16
C ARG A 49 -8.99 -1.92 20.04
N ALA A 50 -7.87 -1.48 20.63
CA ALA A 50 -7.09 -2.30 21.55
C ALA A 50 -7.89 -2.69 22.80
N GLN A 51 -8.69 -1.78 23.34
CA GLN A 51 -9.60 -2.08 24.44
C GLN A 51 -10.63 -3.15 24.07
N HIS A 52 -11.26 -3.03 22.89
CA HIS A 52 -12.20 -4.05 22.40
C HIS A 52 -11.58 -5.44 22.25
N LEU A 53 -10.29 -5.50 21.91
CA LEU A 53 -9.55 -6.75 21.77
C LEU A 53 -8.91 -7.25 23.07
N ASN A 54 -9.08 -6.53 24.19
CA ASN A 54 -8.39 -6.79 25.45
C ASN A 54 -6.86 -6.88 25.28
N ALA A 55 -6.31 -6.09 24.33
CA ALA A 55 -4.88 -6.07 24.04
C ALA A 55 -4.18 -4.95 24.80
N SER A 56 -3.15 -5.32 25.56
CA SER A 56 -2.31 -4.34 26.25
C SER A 56 -1.22 -3.84 25.34
N ILE A 57 -1.38 -2.63 24.79
CA ILE A 57 -0.39 -1.97 23.92
C ILE A 57 0.01 -0.61 24.45
N THR A 58 1.22 -0.18 24.11
CA THR A 58 1.70 1.18 24.36
C THR A 58 1.75 1.94 23.04
N ILE A 59 1.00 3.03 22.91
CA ILE A 59 1.00 3.89 21.73
C ILE A 59 2.02 5.02 21.93
N GLN A 60 2.93 5.18 20.98
CA GLN A 60 3.93 6.24 20.94
C GLN A 60 3.76 7.09 19.68
N THR A 61 3.81 8.41 19.81
CA THR A 61 3.82 9.28 18.64
C THR A 61 5.13 9.09 17.87
N PHE A 62 5.02 8.83 16.59
CA PHE A 62 6.17 8.76 15.69
C PHE A 62 6.87 10.11 15.57
N GLN A 63 8.20 10.11 15.60
CA GLN A 63 9.04 11.29 15.42
C GLN A 63 9.91 11.13 14.19
N PRO A 64 9.61 11.81 13.08
CA PRO A 64 10.32 11.68 11.80
C PRO A 64 11.82 11.98 11.86
N SER A 65 12.23 12.88 12.76
CA SER A 65 13.63 13.31 12.92
C SER A 65 14.54 12.30 13.59
N LEU A 66 13.97 11.28 14.24
CA LEU A 66 14.76 10.26 14.92
C LEU A 66 15.18 9.15 13.95
N ALA A 67 16.38 8.61 14.16
CA ALA A 67 16.82 7.42 13.43
C ALA A 67 15.88 6.23 13.69
N PRO A 68 15.73 5.30 12.70
CA PRO A 68 14.92 4.09 12.89
C PRO A 68 15.36 3.28 14.10
N THR A 69 14.38 2.76 14.85
CA THR A 69 14.63 1.85 15.97
C THR A 69 13.67 0.67 15.90
N LEU A 70 14.15 -0.53 16.24
CA LEU A 70 13.30 -1.73 16.24
C LEU A 70 12.01 -1.51 17.04
N SER A 71 10.90 -1.91 16.45
CA SER A 71 9.61 -1.91 17.16
C SER A 71 9.64 -2.92 18.31
N LYS A 72 9.35 -2.44 19.53
CA LYS A 72 9.27 -3.29 20.70
C LYS A 72 7.94 -4.01 20.75
N VAL A 73 7.94 -5.26 21.16
CA VAL A 73 6.71 -6.04 21.37
C VAL A 73 5.76 -5.29 22.29
N GLY A 74 4.50 -5.19 21.92
CA GLY A 74 3.47 -4.44 22.65
C GLY A 74 3.55 -2.92 22.49
N THR A 75 4.48 -2.38 21.69
CA THR A 75 4.59 -0.94 21.44
C THR A 75 4.31 -0.63 19.98
N ILE A 76 3.46 0.39 19.75
CA ILE A 76 3.07 0.86 18.41
C ILE A 76 3.49 2.32 18.25
N LYS A 77 4.32 2.59 17.25
CA LYS A 77 4.60 3.96 16.80
C LYS A 77 3.51 4.40 15.82
N VAL A 78 2.91 5.55 16.08
CA VAL A 78 1.81 6.08 15.27
C VAL A 78 2.19 7.43 14.67
N LEU A 79 2.06 7.56 13.36
CA LEU A 79 1.96 8.85 12.68
C LEU A 79 0.49 9.28 12.75
N PRO A 80 0.14 10.33 13.53
CA PRO A 80 -1.24 10.65 13.80
C PRO A 80 -1.96 11.21 12.56
N ILE A 81 -3.05 10.55 12.17
CA ILE A 81 -3.98 11.03 11.14
C ILE A 81 -5.38 10.99 11.74
N LYS A 82 -5.98 12.16 11.91
CA LYS A 82 -7.26 12.29 12.59
C LYS A 82 -8.40 11.69 11.77
N ARG A 83 -9.26 10.86 12.39
CA ARG A 83 -10.54 10.42 11.83
C ARG A 83 -11.55 11.55 11.77
N SER A 84 -12.48 11.48 10.82
CA SER A 84 -13.51 12.51 10.64
C SER A 84 -14.79 12.24 11.44
N ALA A 85 -15.07 10.96 11.77
CA ALA A 85 -16.26 10.54 12.51
C ALA A 85 -15.95 9.37 13.46
N PRO A 86 -16.79 9.14 14.48
CA PRO A 86 -16.70 7.95 15.31
C PRO A 86 -16.77 6.67 14.48
N VAL A 87 -16.08 5.62 14.95
CA VAL A 87 -16.01 4.33 14.24
C VAL A 87 -16.68 3.25 15.09
N THR A 88 -17.62 2.54 14.49
CA THR A 88 -18.20 1.32 15.05
C THR A 88 -17.70 0.13 14.25
N PRO A 89 -17.01 -0.85 14.85
CA PRO A 89 -16.52 -2.03 14.14
C PRO A 89 -17.63 -2.74 13.36
N GLY A 90 -17.36 -3.03 12.08
CA GLY A 90 -18.31 -3.69 11.19
C GLY A 90 -19.33 -2.77 10.52
N TYR A 91 -19.40 -1.50 10.90
CA TYR A 91 -20.33 -0.52 10.30
C TYR A 91 -19.58 0.56 9.55
N LEU A 92 -19.70 0.55 8.22
CA LEU A 92 -19.04 1.51 7.34
C LEU A 92 -19.64 2.91 7.49
N ASP A 93 -18.77 3.92 7.49
CA ASP A 93 -19.18 5.33 7.53
C ASP A 93 -18.38 6.15 6.53
N LYS A 94 -19.05 6.61 5.47
CA LYS A 94 -18.44 7.40 4.39
C LYS A 94 -17.73 8.68 4.85
N ARG A 95 -18.05 9.20 6.03
CA ARG A 95 -17.37 10.37 6.61
C ARG A 95 -15.91 10.10 6.93
N ASN A 96 -15.51 8.83 7.08
CA ASN A 96 -14.14 8.42 7.32
C ASN A 96 -13.35 8.09 6.02
N ALA A 97 -13.97 8.22 4.85
CA ALA A 97 -13.31 7.93 3.57
C ALA A 97 -12.04 8.75 3.36
N GLN A 98 -12.08 10.05 3.69
CA GLN A 98 -10.92 10.93 3.56
C GLN A 98 -9.78 10.50 4.51
N HIS A 99 -10.08 10.10 5.73
CA HIS A 99 -9.08 9.55 6.66
C HIS A 99 -8.35 8.34 6.06
N VAL A 100 -9.07 7.42 5.42
CA VAL A 100 -8.46 6.27 4.74
C VAL A 100 -7.50 6.71 3.65
N LEU A 101 -7.92 7.64 2.80
CA LEU A 101 -7.10 8.17 1.70
C LEU A 101 -5.89 8.96 2.21
N ASP A 102 -6.03 9.73 3.27
CA ASP A 102 -4.93 10.48 3.88
C ASP A 102 -3.86 9.54 4.44
N THR A 103 -4.23 8.37 5.01
CA THR A 103 -3.26 7.38 5.46
C THR A 103 -2.43 6.84 4.30
N ILE A 104 -3.07 6.49 3.18
CA ILE A 104 -2.39 5.97 1.99
C ILE A 104 -1.50 7.06 1.37
N LYS A 105 -2.04 8.28 1.25
CA LYS A 105 -1.30 9.42 0.69
C LYS A 105 -0.03 9.70 1.49
N GLN A 106 -0.14 9.87 2.81
CA GLN A 106 1.02 10.18 3.65
C GLN A 106 2.05 9.04 3.67
N ALA A 107 1.61 7.77 3.59
CA ALA A 107 2.53 6.64 3.47
C ALA A 107 3.29 6.67 2.14
N ALA A 108 2.60 6.92 1.01
CA ALA A 108 3.21 7.01 -0.31
C ALA A 108 4.17 8.20 -0.42
N GLU A 109 3.76 9.39 0.02
CA GLU A 109 4.60 10.58 0.06
C GLU A 109 5.82 10.39 0.98
N GLY A 110 5.64 9.70 2.10
CA GLY A 110 6.74 9.32 3.00
C GLY A 110 7.74 8.37 2.36
N CYS A 111 7.31 7.43 1.52
CA CYS A 111 8.22 6.60 0.73
C CYS A 111 8.95 7.41 -0.34
N LEU A 112 8.28 8.33 -1.03
CA LEU A 112 8.91 9.19 -2.04
C LEU A 112 9.97 10.12 -1.44
N SER A 113 9.74 10.62 -0.23
CA SER A 113 10.68 11.50 0.48
C SER A 113 11.81 10.76 1.21
N GLY A 114 11.79 9.43 1.23
CA GLY A 114 12.76 8.61 1.98
C GLY A 114 12.53 8.58 3.49
N LEU A 115 11.37 9.05 3.98
CA LEU A 115 10.98 8.92 5.39
C LEU A 115 10.68 7.45 5.75
N PHE A 116 10.10 6.72 4.80
CA PHE A 116 9.82 5.27 4.88
C PHE A 116 10.54 4.53 3.75
N ASP A 117 11.09 3.38 4.05
CA ASP A 117 11.72 2.50 3.06
C ASP A 117 10.69 1.75 2.21
N ALA A 118 9.51 1.47 2.79
CA ALA A 118 8.39 0.85 2.11
C ALA A 118 7.08 1.13 2.84
N MET A 119 5.96 0.84 2.16
CA MET A 119 4.63 0.87 2.76
C MET A 119 3.92 -0.47 2.61
N VAL A 120 3.08 -0.79 3.60
CA VAL A 120 2.17 -1.94 3.60
C VAL A 120 0.75 -1.42 3.81
N THR A 121 -0.18 -1.85 2.98
CA THR A 121 -1.56 -1.37 3.02
C THR A 121 -2.52 -2.43 3.54
N GLY A 122 -3.37 -2.05 4.48
CA GLY A 122 -4.52 -2.82 4.92
C GLY A 122 -5.68 -2.72 3.93
N PRO A 123 -6.72 -3.55 4.09
CA PRO A 123 -7.86 -3.58 3.19
C PRO A 123 -8.71 -2.33 3.30
N VAL A 124 -9.14 -1.80 2.16
CA VAL A 124 -10.06 -0.66 2.05
C VAL A 124 -11.41 -1.10 1.49
N HIS A 125 -12.45 -0.33 1.75
CA HIS A 125 -13.76 -0.57 1.18
C HIS A 125 -14.04 0.45 0.06
N LYS A 126 -13.82 0.04 -1.21
CA LYS A 126 -13.95 0.93 -2.37
C LYS A 126 -15.33 1.59 -2.47
N GLY A 127 -16.40 0.82 -2.21
CA GLY A 127 -17.78 1.32 -2.26
C GLY A 127 -18.00 2.50 -1.33
N ILE A 128 -17.60 2.41 -0.05
CA ILE A 128 -17.84 3.50 0.91
C ILE A 128 -17.03 4.76 0.58
N ILE A 129 -15.85 4.62 -0.04
CA ILE A 129 -15.06 5.76 -0.51
C ILE A 129 -15.78 6.44 -1.68
N ASN A 130 -16.30 5.65 -2.63
CA ASN A 130 -17.10 6.18 -3.75
C ASN A 130 -18.42 6.81 -3.28
N ASP A 131 -19.08 6.24 -2.27
CA ASP A 131 -20.29 6.80 -1.65
C ASP A 131 -20.03 8.14 -0.94
N ALA A 132 -18.78 8.42 -0.59
CA ALA A 132 -18.35 9.74 -0.11
C ALA A 132 -18.16 10.78 -1.22
N GLY A 133 -18.39 10.41 -2.49
CA GLY A 133 -18.19 11.27 -3.66
C GLY A 133 -16.74 11.32 -4.16
N ILE A 134 -15.87 10.43 -3.69
CA ILE A 134 -14.46 10.39 -4.08
C ILE A 134 -14.26 9.22 -5.04
N ALA A 135 -13.84 9.52 -6.29
CA ALA A 135 -13.55 8.49 -7.28
C ALA A 135 -12.33 7.65 -6.84
N PHE A 136 -12.56 6.37 -6.53
CA PHE A 136 -11.53 5.46 -6.07
C PHE A 136 -11.71 4.07 -6.68
N SER A 137 -10.76 3.67 -7.49
CA SER A 137 -10.73 2.35 -8.16
C SER A 137 -9.91 1.32 -7.38
N GLY A 138 -8.90 1.78 -6.63
CA GLY A 138 -8.05 0.92 -5.79
C GLY A 138 -6.75 1.59 -5.38
N HIS A 139 -5.96 0.87 -4.59
CA HIS A 139 -4.64 1.33 -4.14
C HIS A 139 -3.71 1.62 -5.31
N THR A 140 -3.70 0.76 -6.33
CA THR A 140 -2.78 0.85 -7.46
C THR A 140 -2.92 2.19 -8.17
N GLU A 141 -4.13 2.54 -8.59
CA GLU A 141 -4.41 3.78 -9.32
C GLU A 141 -4.23 5.01 -8.42
N TYR A 142 -4.64 4.90 -7.16
CA TYR A 142 -4.49 6.00 -6.20
C TYR A 142 -3.02 6.32 -5.93
N ILE A 143 -2.18 5.31 -5.68
CA ILE A 143 -0.74 5.47 -5.47
C ILE A 143 -0.05 5.93 -6.76
N ALA A 144 -0.46 5.40 -7.92
CA ALA A 144 0.05 5.81 -9.23
C ALA A 144 -0.15 7.30 -9.48
N ASN A 145 -1.32 7.83 -9.13
CA ASN A 145 -1.62 9.26 -9.23
C ASN A 145 -0.71 10.12 -8.32
N ILE A 146 -0.42 9.64 -7.10
CA ILE A 146 0.48 10.33 -6.17
C ILE A 146 1.92 10.32 -6.69
N THR A 147 2.37 9.19 -7.24
CA THR A 147 3.76 9.01 -7.71
C THR A 147 3.99 9.56 -9.11
N GLY A 148 2.93 9.92 -9.85
CA GLY A 148 3.01 10.34 -11.25
C GLY A 148 3.48 9.22 -12.19
N GLN A 149 3.33 7.95 -11.80
CA GLN A 149 3.75 6.79 -12.57
C GLN A 149 2.55 6.06 -13.17
N GLN A 150 2.75 5.40 -14.30
CA GLN A 150 1.76 4.48 -14.86
C GLN A 150 2.14 3.04 -14.46
N PRO A 151 1.34 2.37 -13.63
CA PRO A 151 1.68 1.02 -13.17
C PRO A 151 1.44 -0.01 -14.27
N VAL A 152 2.26 -1.06 -14.29
CA VAL A 152 2.05 -2.23 -15.14
C VAL A 152 1.72 -3.42 -14.24
N MET A 153 0.56 -4.03 -14.46
CA MET A 153 0.17 -5.24 -13.73
C MET A 153 0.99 -6.43 -14.23
N MET A 154 1.60 -7.15 -13.30
CA MET A 154 2.34 -8.37 -13.60
C MET A 154 1.90 -9.51 -12.69
N LEU A 155 1.57 -10.65 -13.26
CA LEU A 155 1.34 -11.92 -12.55
C LEU A 155 2.63 -12.72 -12.58
N THR A 156 3.06 -13.23 -11.44
CA THR A 156 4.33 -13.97 -11.33
C THR A 156 4.16 -15.29 -10.59
N THR A 157 4.85 -16.30 -11.11
CA THR A 157 5.10 -17.58 -10.42
C THR A 157 6.52 -18.03 -10.74
N PRO A 158 7.11 -18.97 -10.00
CA PRO A 158 8.42 -19.51 -10.37
C PRO A 158 8.46 -19.96 -11.84
N GLY A 159 9.36 -19.37 -12.61
CA GLY A 159 9.55 -19.70 -14.03
C GLY A 159 8.63 -18.98 -15.03
N LEU A 160 7.60 -18.23 -14.57
CA LEU A 160 6.70 -17.50 -15.47
C LEU A 160 6.35 -16.12 -14.92
N ARG A 161 6.41 -15.11 -15.79
CA ARG A 161 5.94 -13.74 -15.53
C ARG A 161 5.08 -13.28 -16.70
N VAL A 162 3.90 -12.77 -16.42
CA VAL A 162 2.96 -12.28 -17.43
C VAL A 162 2.61 -10.83 -17.08
N ALA A 163 3.03 -9.89 -17.93
CA ALA A 163 2.65 -8.49 -17.83
C ALA A 163 1.44 -8.19 -18.72
N LEU A 164 0.54 -7.36 -18.24
CA LEU A 164 -0.70 -7.02 -18.93
C LEU A 164 -0.61 -5.64 -19.56
N VAL A 165 -1.00 -5.52 -20.84
CA VAL A 165 -1.07 -4.24 -21.55
C VAL A 165 -2.33 -3.48 -21.12
N THR A 166 -3.42 -4.18 -20.86
CA THR A 166 -4.70 -3.62 -20.42
C THR A 166 -5.21 -4.35 -19.17
N THR A 167 -5.95 -3.64 -18.30
CA THR A 167 -6.57 -4.19 -17.09
C THR A 167 -7.99 -3.64 -16.95
N HIS A 168 -8.92 -4.49 -16.48
CA HIS A 168 -10.28 -4.09 -16.07
C HIS A 168 -11.11 -3.38 -17.16
N LEU A 169 -10.87 -3.69 -18.44
CA LEU A 169 -11.67 -3.18 -19.56
C LEU A 169 -12.66 -4.24 -20.05
N PRO A 170 -13.85 -3.81 -20.52
CA PRO A 170 -14.73 -4.68 -21.29
C PRO A 170 -14.01 -5.23 -22.53
N LEU A 171 -14.28 -6.50 -22.88
CA LEU A 171 -13.59 -7.18 -23.98
C LEU A 171 -13.65 -6.39 -25.31
N LYS A 172 -14.78 -5.76 -25.58
CA LYS A 172 -15.01 -4.96 -26.80
C LYS A 172 -14.12 -3.72 -26.90
N ASP A 173 -13.64 -3.20 -25.77
CA ASP A 173 -12.86 -1.95 -25.70
C ASP A 173 -11.33 -2.23 -25.71
N ILE A 174 -10.92 -3.50 -25.63
CA ILE A 174 -9.50 -3.90 -25.60
C ILE A 174 -8.76 -3.51 -26.89
N PRO A 175 -9.27 -3.75 -28.11
CA PRO A 175 -8.54 -3.41 -29.33
C PRO A 175 -8.18 -1.91 -29.43
N ASP A 176 -9.08 -1.03 -29.05
CA ASP A 176 -8.88 0.42 -29.10
C ASP A 176 -7.94 0.93 -27.99
N ALA A 177 -7.85 0.20 -26.87
CA ALA A 177 -6.95 0.52 -25.78
C ALA A 177 -5.49 0.11 -26.04
N ILE A 178 -5.25 -0.84 -26.95
CA ILE A 178 -3.90 -1.29 -27.33
C ILE A 178 -3.32 -0.38 -28.40
N THR A 179 -2.74 0.73 -27.97
CA THR A 179 -2.03 1.66 -28.86
C THR A 179 -0.54 1.36 -28.87
N GLN A 180 0.15 1.82 -29.91
CA GLN A 180 1.62 1.74 -29.99
C GLN A 180 2.27 2.41 -28.78
N GLN A 181 1.76 3.56 -28.34
CA GLN A 181 2.27 4.28 -27.17
C GLN A 181 2.13 3.46 -25.90
N GLN A 182 0.93 2.89 -25.63
CA GLN A 182 0.68 2.06 -24.47
C GLN A 182 1.54 0.81 -24.46
N LEU A 183 1.67 0.14 -25.61
CA LEU A 183 2.49 -1.06 -25.75
C LEU A 183 3.98 -0.75 -25.49
N THR A 184 4.49 0.34 -26.06
CA THR A 184 5.87 0.80 -25.87
C THR A 184 6.12 1.11 -24.38
N HIS A 185 5.18 1.81 -23.71
CA HIS A 185 5.28 2.09 -22.28
C HIS A 185 5.39 0.80 -21.46
N VAL A 186 4.47 -0.14 -21.67
CA VAL A 186 4.47 -1.42 -20.93
C VAL A 186 5.75 -2.21 -21.16
N ILE A 187 6.19 -2.36 -22.41
CA ILE A 187 7.43 -3.08 -22.73
C ILE A 187 8.64 -2.43 -22.06
N SER A 188 8.76 -1.10 -22.16
CA SER A 188 9.89 -0.36 -21.58
C SER A 188 9.90 -0.45 -20.05
N THR A 189 8.74 -0.31 -19.40
CA THR A 189 8.62 -0.43 -17.95
C THR A 189 8.97 -1.84 -17.48
N VAL A 190 8.43 -2.87 -18.14
CA VAL A 190 8.71 -4.27 -17.78
C VAL A 190 10.19 -4.60 -17.99
N HIS A 191 10.77 -4.19 -19.11
CA HIS A 191 12.20 -4.41 -19.39
C HIS A 191 13.09 -3.75 -18.33
N HIS A 192 12.83 -2.48 -18.02
CA HIS A 192 13.57 -1.73 -17.01
C HIS A 192 13.47 -2.39 -15.63
N ASP A 193 12.26 -2.73 -15.18
CA ASP A 193 12.04 -3.31 -13.86
C ASP A 193 12.59 -4.75 -13.74
N LEU A 194 12.53 -5.55 -14.79
CA LEU A 194 13.18 -6.85 -14.81
C LEU A 194 14.71 -6.74 -14.59
N GLN A 195 15.34 -5.70 -15.14
CA GLN A 195 16.75 -5.44 -14.88
C GLN A 195 17.00 -4.89 -13.47
N GLN A 196 16.31 -3.81 -13.09
CA GLN A 196 16.63 -3.04 -11.88
C GLN A 196 16.11 -3.69 -10.61
N ARG A 197 14.92 -4.32 -10.66
CA ARG A 197 14.23 -4.85 -9.47
C ARG A 197 14.30 -6.36 -9.36
N PHE A 198 14.37 -7.07 -10.50
CA PHE A 198 14.44 -8.54 -10.51
C PHE A 198 15.88 -9.05 -10.77
N GLY A 199 16.85 -8.17 -11.07
CA GLY A 199 18.24 -8.54 -11.28
C GLY A 199 18.49 -9.38 -12.54
N ILE A 200 17.61 -9.30 -13.54
CA ILE A 200 17.73 -10.04 -14.80
C ILE A 200 18.44 -9.14 -15.82
N ASN A 201 19.74 -9.33 -16.02
CA ASN A 201 20.55 -8.44 -16.85
C ASN A 201 20.10 -8.36 -18.33
N ASN A 202 19.70 -9.48 -18.91
CA ASN A 202 19.24 -9.58 -20.30
C ASN A 202 17.85 -10.22 -20.37
N PRO A 203 16.78 -9.48 -20.01
CA PRO A 203 15.45 -10.03 -20.04
C PRO A 203 14.96 -10.24 -21.48
N THR A 204 14.39 -11.41 -21.73
CA THR A 204 13.69 -11.73 -22.99
C THR A 204 12.20 -11.52 -22.79
N LEU A 205 11.59 -10.67 -23.60
CA LEU A 205 10.15 -10.40 -23.59
C LEU A 205 9.51 -11.04 -24.82
N LEU A 206 8.54 -11.90 -24.58
CA LEU A 206 7.68 -12.47 -25.61
C LEU A 206 6.38 -11.67 -25.63
N VAL A 207 6.05 -11.09 -26.77
CA VAL A 207 4.82 -10.31 -26.95
C VAL A 207 3.81 -11.17 -27.70
N ALA A 208 2.71 -11.53 -27.03
CA ALA A 208 1.62 -12.27 -27.65
C ALA A 208 0.78 -11.36 -28.55
N GLY A 209 0.33 -11.88 -29.68
CA GLY A 209 -0.66 -11.19 -30.51
C GLY A 209 -2.03 -11.14 -29.82
N LEU A 210 -2.82 -10.09 -30.11
CA LEU A 210 -4.21 -10.01 -29.64
C LEU A 210 -5.06 -11.11 -30.28
N ASN A 211 -4.84 -11.34 -31.58
CA ASN A 211 -5.53 -12.35 -32.38
C ASN A 211 -4.49 -13.17 -33.17
N PRO A 212 -4.84 -14.41 -33.57
CA PRO A 212 -3.94 -15.23 -34.40
C PRO A 212 -3.81 -14.70 -35.84
N HIS A 213 -4.78 -13.87 -36.28
CA HIS A 213 -4.82 -13.29 -37.63
C HIS A 213 -5.33 -11.85 -37.57
#